data_79801965354ee9f8cb41329412b4f0bf
#
_entry.id   79801965354ee9f8cb41329412b4f0bf
#
_cell.length_a   1.000
_cell.length_b   1.000
_cell.length_c   1.000
_cell.angle_alpha   90.00
_cell.angle_beta   90.00
_cell.angle_gamma   90.00
#
_symmetry.space_group_name_H-M   'P 1'
#
loop_
_entity.id
_entity.type
_entity.pdbx_description
1 polymer ?
#
loop_
_entity_poly.entity_id
_entity_poly.type
_entity_poly.pdbx_seq_one_letter_code
_entity_poly.pdbx_strand_id
1 'polypeptide(L)'
;LAIAVASGFSAQANAVNFNIGEVQGQFDSSLSVGASWAVRGPDPDFISNFNSQGKRGEASTRVSDDNRLNFKKGETFSKIFKGVHDLELKYGESGVFVRGKYWYDFELKDEHRLFYDIDDSGRNDLAKASGAEFLDAFVYHNYTIGNLPGNVRLGKQVVSWGESTFIGNGINSINPTDAAALRRPGAEVKEGLIPVNMFYLSQNFTENLSAEAFYQLEWESTVVDNCGTFFGSDAVAKGCNDRLVVSGLDLAPGVARNTGGAAAVGGSAAQGGGVDDVYIPRVKDNEPSDSGQFGVALRWFVPEMNDTEVAAYFMNYHSRNPLLSAVRTTGPGTPASSLNVIRNSRYFVDYPEDIRLYGLSFQTNLGGTSLGGEVSYRPNMPLQLNSQDLINGSIGTATSPLVSTGFATSTPGGVINGYKRMPVLQTQMTATQFFDQVFGASRLTLVGEVGYNRINGLGETDGTDLRFGRSGIFGSGILPGAAGLAACRGSVSQVPGQPAGVTTPTNPQQECNDKGFYDTDSWGYRARARLDYPNVFAGINLAPNLAWSHDVNGNGPNFEEGLKAVSVGLDADYASTYTASLSYTDFFGGHFNTNGDRDFVALSFGANF
;
A
#
# COMPACT_ATOMS: atom_id res chain seq x y z
N LEU A 1 0.12 -30.91 -13.51
CA LEU A 1 1.06 -30.03 -14.24
C LEU A 1 2.25 -29.59 -13.37
N ALA A 2 2.04 -29.23 -12.10
CA ALA A 2 3.13 -28.83 -11.19
C ALA A 2 4.17 -29.94 -10.95
N ILE A 3 3.77 -31.21 -10.91
CA ILE A 3 4.66 -32.36 -10.76
C ILE A 3 5.45 -32.64 -12.05
N ALA A 4 4.89 -32.37 -13.21
CA ALA A 4 5.56 -32.56 -14.50
C ALA A 4 6.61 -31.48 -14.81
N VAL A 5 6.47 -30.28 -14.25
CA VAL A 5 7.46 -29.20 -14.37
C VAL A 5 8.66 -29.45 -13.43
N ALA A 6 8.43 -30.00 -12.22
CA ALA A 6 9.49 -30.29 -11.27
C ALA A 6 10.40 -31.46 -11.71
N SER A 7 9.94 -32.38 -12.55
CA SER A 7 10.72 -33.54 -12.98
C SER A 7 11.65 -33.29 -14.17
N GLY A 8 11.64 -32.09 -14.75
CA GLY A 8 12.50 -31.71 -15.89
C GLY A 8 13.78 -30.95 -15.53
N PHE A 9 13.90 -30.44 -14.30
CA PHE A 9 15.03 -29.61 -13.88
C PHE A 9 15.91 -30.31 -12.83
N SER A 10 16.70 -31.26 -13.28
CA SER A 10 17.83 -31.76 -12.50
C SER A 10 19.13 -30.98 -12.82
N ALA A 11 19.03 -29.71 -13.14
CA ALA A 11 20.19 -28.83 -13.24
C ALA A 11 20.60 -28.36 -11.83
N GLN A 12 21.88 -28.46 -11.50
CA GLN A 12 22.42 -27.83 -10.31
C GLN A 12 22.13 -26.32 -10.40
N ALA A 13 21.46 -25.78 -9.39
CA ALA A 13 21.16 -24.37 -9.33
C ALA A 13 22.45 -23.59 -9.08
N ASN A 14 22.99 -23.05 -10.12
CA ASN A 14 24.03 -22.04 -10.08
C ASN A 14 23.64 -20.97 -11.10
N ALA A 15 23.79 -19.71 -10.71
CA ALA A 15 23.80 -18.62 -11.66
C ALA A 15 24.59 -19.00 -12.90
N VAL A 16 24.02 -18.81 -14.08
CA VAL A 16 24.71 -19.13 -15.33
C VAL A 16 25.73 -18.02 -15.60
N ASN A 17 26.99 -18.30 -15.28
CA ASN A 17 28.10 -17.43 -15.61
C ASN A 17 28.62 -17.77 -17.02
N PHE A 18 28.76 -16.77 -17.87
CA PHE A 18 29.26 -16.92 -19.24
C PHE A 18 30.15 -15.75 -19.64
N ASN A 19 30.98 -15.97 -20.68
CA ASN A 19 31.84 -14.93 -21.24
C ASN A 19 31.59 -14.82 -22.74
N ILE A 20 31.44 -13.59 -23.23
CA ILE A 20 31.36 -13.29 -24.66
C ILE A 20 32.53 -12.35 -25.00
N GLY A 21 33.68 -12.93 -25.39
CA GLY A 21 34.92 -12.20 -25.50
C GLY A 21 35.36 -11.65 -24.14
N GLU A 22 35.48 -10.35 -24.02
CA GLU A 22 35.85 -9.66 -22.77
C GLU A 22 34.64 -9.31 -21.89
N VAL A 23 33.42 -9.54 -22.36
CA VAL A 23 32.20 -9.30 -21.58
C VAL A 23 31.91 -10.50 -20.69
N GLN A 24 31.82 -10.26 -19.40
CA GLN A 24 31.37 -11.24 -18.39
C GLN A 24 29.87 -11.12 -18.22
N GLY A 25 29.15 -12.24 -18.33
CA GLY A 25 27.71 -12.30 -18.12
C GLY A 25 27.35 -13.19 -16.94
N GLN A 26 26.36 -12.76 -16.18
CA GLN A 26 25.71 -13.55 -15.12
C GLN A 26 24.20 -13.50 -15.35
N PHE A 27 23.57 -14.68 -15.30
CA PHE A 27 22.13 -14.82 -15.43
C PHE A 27 21.57 -15.65 -14.30
N ASP A 28 20.68 -15.07 -13.50
CA ASP A 28 20.02 -15.70 -12.36
C ASP A 28 18.52 -15.78 -12.62
N SER A 29 17.90 -16.86 -12.19
CA SER A 29 16.47 -17.12 -12.38
C SER A 29 15.82 -17.58 -11.09
N SER A 30 14.63 -17.05 -10.80
CA SER A 30 13.75 -17.50 -9.72
C SER A 30 12.37 -17.80 -10.30
N LEU A 31 11.91 -19.04 -10.16
CA LEU A 31 10.56 -19.45 -10.52
C LEU A 31 9.78 -19.80 -9.27
N SER A 32 8.53 -19.42 -9.17
CA SER A 32 7.69 -19.77 -8.02
C SER A 32 6.24 -20.03 -8.39
N VAL A 33 5.61 -20.90 -7.61
CA VAL A 33 4.16 -21.13 -7.59
C VAL A 33 3.65 -20.93 -6.18
N GLY A 34 2.46 -20.39 -6.02
CA GLY A 34 1.90 -20.19 -4.70
C GLY A 34 0.40 -20.00 -4.71
N ALA A 35 -0.21 -20.16 -3.54
CA ALA A 35 -1.61 -19.89 -3.34
C ALA A 35 -1.85 -19.27 -1.95
N SER A 36 -2.89 -18.44 -1.87
CA SER A 36 -3.33 -17.82 -0.63
C SER A 36 -4.82 -18.05 -0.42
N TRP A 37 -5.22 -18.31 0.83
CA TRP A 37 -6.59 -18.63 1.23
C TRP A 37 -7.08 -17.68 2.30
N ALA A 38 -8.32 -17.18 2.15
CA ALA A 38 -8.99 -16.40 3.17
C ALA A 38 -9.37 -17.29 4.37
N VAL A 39 -8.96 -16.92 5.58
CA VAL A 39 -9.25 -17.67 6.80
C VAL A 39 -10.56 -17.20 7.43
N ARG A 40 -10.91 -15.92 7.28
CA ARG A 40 -12.18 -15.34 7.71
C ARG A 40 -13.10 -15.04 6.54
N GLY A 41 -14.40 -14.97 6.79
CA GLY A 41 -15.36 -14.40 5.87
C GLY A 41 -15.54 -12.91 6.14
N PRO A 42 -16.33 -12.21 5.30
CA PRO A 42 -16.63 -10.78 5.51
C PRO A 42 -17.21 -10.52 6.89
N ASP A 43 -16.65 -9.53 7.59
CA ASP A 43 -17.17 -9.06 8.87
C ASP A 43 -18.34 -8.10 8.63
N PRO A 44 -19.47 -8.23 9.37
CA PRO A 44 -20.60 -7.30 9.29
C PRO A 44 -20.22 -5.83 9.44
N ASP A 45 -19.24 -5.50 10.27
CA ASP A 45 -18.80 -4.13 10.50
C ASP A 45 -18.18 -3.46 9.25
N PHE A 46 -17.74 -4.27 8.28
CA PHE A 46 -17.02 -3.78 7.08
C PHE A 46 -17.82 -3.92 5.79
N ILE A 47 -19.02 -4.45 5.82
CA ILE A 47 -19.90 -4.57 4.66
C ILE A 47 -21.17 -3.75 4.84
N SER A 48 -21.69 -3.20 3.75
CA SER A 48 -22.91 -2.41 3.75
C SER A 48 -24.14 -3.29 4.01
N ASN A 49 -25.14 -2.71 4.66
CA ASN A 49 -26.47 -3.30 4.81
C ASN A 49 -27.21 -3.54 3.50
N PHE A 50 -26.79 -2.89 2.45
CA PHE A 50 -27.43 -2.94 1.14
C PHE A 50 -26.79 -3.96 0.20
N ASN A 51 -26.03 -4.92 0.73
CA ASN A 51 -25.40 -5.92 -0.08
C ASN A 51 -26.40 -6.92 -0.66
N SER A 52 -26.16 -7.33 -1.91
CA SER A 52 -27.02 -8.23 -2.67
C SER A 52 -27.02 -9.68 -2.16
N GLN A 53 -26.13 -10.02 -1.23
CA GLN A 53 -26.06 -11.39 -0.67
C GLN A 53 -26.98 -11.59 0.52
N GLY A 54 -27.75 -10.59 0.92
CA GLY A 54 -28.62 -10.65 2.09
C GLY A 54 -27.87 -10.83 3.41
N LYS A 55 -26.55 -10.54 3.43
CA LYS A 55 -25.77 -10.53 4.67
C LYS A 55 -26.08 -9.27 5.45
N ARG A 56 -26.19 -9.41 6.76
CA ARG A 56 -26.28 -8.25 7.63
C ARG A 56 -24.96 -7.49 7.57
N GLY A 57 -25.00 -6.19 7.26
CA GLY A 57 -23.87 -5.29 7.25
C GLY A 57 -24.14 -4.05 8.08
N GLU A 58 -23.10 -3.42 8.59
CA GLU A 58 -23.15 -2.26 9.48
C GLU A 58 -22.21 -1.13 9.02
N ALA A 59 -21.44 -1.33 7.93
CA ALA A 59 -20.56 -0.32 7.39
C ALA A 59 -21.32 0.89 6.84
N SER A 60 -20.77 2.07 7.06
CA SER A 60 -21.34 3.35 6.59
C SER A 60 -21.18 3.58 5.09
N THR A 61 -20.31 2.83 4.43
CA THR A 61 -20.02 2.92 3.00
C THR A 61 -20.01 1.56 2.33
N ARG A 62 -20.21 1.55 1.02
CA ARG A 62 -20.10 0.37 0.14
C ARG A 62 -18.82 0.39 -0.70
N VAL A 63 -18.02 1.40 -0.57
CA VAL A 63 -16.87 1.62 -1.47
C VAL A 63 -15.89 0.46 -1.45
N SER A 64 -15.81 -0.29 -0.35
CA SER A 64 -14.84 -1.35 -0.15
C SER A 64 -15.45 -2.68 0.32
N ASP A 65 -16.75 -2.90 0.13
CA ASP A 65 -17.36 -4.18 0.54
C ASP A 65 -17.35 -5.25 -0.56
N ASP A 66 -17.25 -4.88 -1.83
CA ASP A 66 -17.14 -5.80 -2.95
C ASP A 66 -15.94 -6.74 -2.83
N ASN A 67 -14.78 -6.20 -2.50
CA ASN A 67 -13.56 -6.97 -2.29
C ASN A 67 -13.68 -7.96 -1.13
N ARG A 68 -14.59 -7.70 -0.17
CA ARG A 68 -14.89 -8.59 0.96
C ARG A 68 -15.89 -9.66 0.56
N LEU A 69 -16.94 -9.26 -0.13
CA LEU A 69 -18.05 -10.14 -0.53
C LEU A 69 -17.64 -11.09 -1.66
N ASN A 70 -16.62 -10.75 -2.46
CA ASN A 70 -16.07 -11.61 -3.50
C ASN A 70 -15.36 -12.86 -2.99
N PHE A 71 -14.95 -12.90 -1.72
CA PHE A 71 -14.19 -14.03 -1.17
C PHE A 71 -14.84 -14.53 0.11
N LYS A 72 -15.09 -15.84 0.17
CA LYS A 72 -15.63 -16.51 1.34
C LYS A 72 -14.50 -17.11 2.18
N LYS A 73 -14.82 -17.43 3.43
CA LYS A 73 -13.94 -18.21 4.28
C LYS A 73 -13.54 -19.52 3.59
N GLY A 74 -12.23 -19.79 3.54
CA GLY A 74 -11.65 -20.98 2.95
C GLY A 74 -11.44 -20.93 1.44
N GLU A 75 -11.92 -19.87 0.77
CA GLU A 75 -11.65 -19.67 -0.67
C GLU A 75 -10.23 -19.14 -0.91
N THR A 76 -9.67 -19.54 -2.02
CA THR A 76 -8.42 -18.95 -2.54
C THR A 76 -8.70 -17.55 -3.07
N PHE A 77 -7.77 -16.63 -2.85
CA PHE A 77 -7.81 -15.29 -3.44
C PHE A 77 -6.60 -15.00 -4.34
N SER A 78 -5.66 -15.94 -4.41
CA SER A 78 -4.53 -15.93 -5.34
C SER A 78 -4.05 -17.35 -5.58
N LYS A 79 -3.77 -17.69 -6.85
CA LYS A 79 -3.10 -18.92 -7.31
C LYS A 79 -2.13 -18.52 -8.40
N ILE A 80 -0.90 -18.22 -8.04
CA ILE A 80 0.03 -17.55 -8.94
C ILE A 80 1.19 -18.44 -9.36
N PHE A 81 1.58 -18.33 -10.63
CA PHE A 81 2.88 -18.70 -11.16
C PHE A 81 3.64 -17.43 -11.52
N LYS A 82 4.90 -17.33 -11.13
CA LYS A 82 5.75 -16.19 -11.47
C LYS A 82 7.20 -16.59 -11.72
N GLY A 83 7.88 -15.78 -12.53
CA GLY A 83 9.33 -15.84 -12.74
C GLY A 83 9.96 -14.47 -12.64
N VAL A 84 11.16 -14.41 -12.06
CA VAL A 84 12.02 -13.24 -11.99
C VAL A 84 13.40 -13.64 -12.51
N HIS A 85 13.96 -12.84 -13.42
CA HIS A 85 15.24 -13.09 -14.05
C HIS A 85 16.12 -11.85 -13.98
N ASP A 86 17.35 -12.05 -13.56
CA ASP A 86 18.38 -11.02 -13.46
C ASP A 86 19.48 -11.31 -14.48
N LEU A 87 19.84 -10.32 -15.29
CA LEU A 87 20.96 -10.38 -16.23
C LEU A 87 21.92 -9.25 -15.94
N GLU A 88 23.16 -9.57 -15.63
CA GLU A 88 24.25 -8.61 -15.58
C GLU A 88 25.28 -8.89 -16.68
N LEU A 89 25.65 -7.84 -17.41
CA LEU A 89 26.74 -7.88 -18.39
C LEU A 89 27.78 -6.84 -17.99
N LYS A 90 29.02 -7.28 -17.78
CA LYS A 90 30.13 -6.44 -17.32
C LYS A 90 31.28 -6.45 -18.31
N TYR A 91 31.75 -5.24 -18.63
CA TYR A 91 32.93 -4.99 -19.45
C TYR A 91 33.85 -3.98 -18.76
N GLY A 92 34.98 -4.43 -18.23
CA GLY A 92 35.87 -3.59 -17.42
C GLY A 92 35.12 -2.99 -16.23
N GLU A 93 35.14 -1.66 -16.13
CA GLU A 93 34.50 -0.90 -15.08
C GLU A 93 33.03 -0.51 -15.41
N SER A 94 32.54 -0.88 -16.58
CA SER A 94 31.18 -0.60 -17.05
C SER A 94 30.32 -1.86 -17.06
N GLY A 95 29.02 -1.69 -16.91
CA GLY A 95 28.09 -2.80 -17.03
C GLY A 95 26.66 -2.37 -17.32
N VAL A 96 25.84 -3.38 -17.57
CA VAL A 96 24.39 -3.28 -17.77
C VAL A 96 23.73 -4.28 -16.84
N PHE A 97 22.71 -3.84 -16.13
CA PHE A 97 21.88 -4.72 -15.31
C PHE A 97 20.43 -4.64 -15.79
N VAL A 98 19.81 -5.81 -15.98
CA VAL A 98 18.40 -5.91 -16.36
C VAL A 98 17.72 -6.96 -15.47
N ARG A 99 16.58 -6.59 -14.88
CA ARG A 99 15.69 -7.49 -14.15
C ARG A 99 14.33 -7.49 -14.80
N GLY A 100 13.84 -8.65 -15.16
CA GLY A 100 12.49 -8.84 -15.69
C GLY A 100 11.68 -9.77 -14.80
N LYS A 101 10.37 -9.52 -14.71
CA LYS A 101 9.42 -10.42 -14.07
C LYS A 101 8.23 -10.71 -14.98
N TYR A 102 7.61 -11.88 -14.79
CA TYR A 102 6.31 -12.21 -15.36
C TYR A 102 5.51 -13.03 -14.35
N TRP A 103 4.19 -12.94 -14.45
CA TRP A 103 3.27 -13.65 -13.57
C TRP A 103 1.95 -13.95 -14.26
N TYR A 104 1.26 -14.97 -13.73
CA TYR A 104 -0.11 -15.30 -14.07
C TYR A 104 -0.81 -15.82 -12.82
N ASP A 105 -1.84 -15.11 -12.38
CA ASP A 105 -2.68 -15.49 -11.24
C ASP A 105 -3.97 -16.11 -11.77
N PHE A 106 -4.06 -17.44 -11.73
CA PHE A 106 -5.19 -18.23 -12.22
C PHE A 106 -6.48 -17.89 -11.47
N GLU A 107 -6.40 -17.53 -10.18
CA GLU A 107 -7.56 -17.19 -9.37
C GLU A 107 -8.19 -15.86 -9.81
N LEU A 108 -7.35 -14.87 -10.05
CA LEU A 108 -7.80 -13.54 -10.41
C LEU A 108 -8.14 -13.42 -11.92
N LYS A 109 -7.57 -14.28 -12.75
CA LYS A 109 -7.72 -14.20 -14.20
C LYS A 109 -8.85 -15.07 -14.74
N ASP A 110 -9.01 -16.29 -14.22
CA ASP A 110 -9.85 -17.33 -14.83
C ASP A 110 -11.11 -17.63 -14.03
N GLU A 111 -11.19 -17.21 -12.75
CA GLU A 111 -12.31 -17.51 -11.88
C GLU A 111 -13.33 -16.37 -11.85
N HIS A 112 -14.61 -16.72 -11.92
CA HIS A 112 -15.72 -15.77 -11.79
C HIS A 112 -15.93 -15.34 -10.33
N ARG A 113 -16.26 -14.07 -10.13
CA ARG A 113 -16.56 -13.51 -8.81
C ARG A 113 -18.05 -13.27 -8.62
N LEU A 114 -18.46 -13.19 -7.34
CA LEU A 114 -19.86 -13.06 -6.98
C LEU A 114 -20.48 -11.74 -7.45
N PHE A 115 -19.72 -10.64 -7.39
CA PHE A 115 -20.21 -9.31 -7.76
C PHE A 115 -19.86 -9.00 -9.20
N TYR A 116 -18.59 -9.07 -9.55
CA TYR A 116 -18.11 -8.96 -10.91
C TYR A 116 -16.70 -9.52 -11.01
N ASP A 117 -16.40 -9.98 -12.18
CA ASP A 117 -15.09 -10.52 -12.50
C ASP A 117 -14.01 -9.44 -12.37
N ILE A 118 -12.82 -9.88 -12.00
CA ILE A 118 -11.68 -8.97 -11.89
C ILE A 118 -11.19 -8.68 -13.29
N ASP A 119 -11.18 -7.40 -13.66
CA ASP A 119 -10.84 -6.91 -14.99
C ASP A 119 -9.47 -6.24 -14.98
N ASP A 120 -8.63 -6.58 -15.94
CA ASP A 120 -7.30 -6.00 -16.13
C ASP A 120 -7.32 -4.75 -17.04
N SER A 121 -8.46 -4.42 -17.67
CA SER A 121 -8.57 -3.32 -18.65
C SER A 121 -8.33 -1.96 -17.99
N GLY A 122 -7.34 -1.23 -18.49
CA GLY A 122 -7.00 0.10 -17.98
C GLY A 122 -6.39 0.13 -16.59
N ARG A 123 -6.02 -1.02 -16.03
CA ARG A 123 -5.35 -1.13 -14.72
C ARG A 123 -3.86 -0.81 -14.84
N ASN A 124 -3.22 -0.51 -13.70
CA ASN A 124 -1.77 -0.46 -13.65
C ASN A 124 -1.20 -1.83 -14.01
N ASP A 125 -0.16 -1.87 -14.85
CA ASP A 125 0.37 -3.12 -15.40
C ASP A 125 0.84 -4.08 -14.31
N LEU A 126 1.45 -3.57 -13.24
CA LEU A 126 1.89 -4.38 -12.10
C LEU A 126 0.74 -4.90 -11.21
N ALA A 127 -0.44 -4.26 -11.23
CA ALA A 127 -1.62 -4.69 -10.47
C ALA A 127 -2.50 -5.70 -11.22
N LYS A 128 -2.23 -5.96 -12.51
CA LYS A 128 -2.98 -6.94 -13.30
C LYS A 128 -2.84 -8.36 -12.76
N ALA A 129 -3.82 -9.19 -13.05
CA ALA A 129 -3.79 -10.61 -12.74
C ALA A 129 -2.71 -11.36 -13.52
N SER A 130 -2.29 -10.87 -14.68
CA SER A 130 -1.18 -11.41 -15.46
C SER A 130 -0.39 -10.30 -16.14
N GLY A 131 0.93 -10.49 -16.29
CA GLY A 131 1.78 -9.52 -16.94
C GLY A 131 3.23 -9.97 -17.10
N ALA A 132 3.98 -9.14 -17.79
CA ALA A 132 5.44 -9.23 -17.90
C ALA A 132 6.01 -7.81 -17.92
N GLU A 133 6.98 -7.53 -17.05
CA GLU A 133 7.54 -6.19 -16.85
C GLU A 133 9.04 -6.23 -16.64
N PHE A 134 9.72 -5.21 -17.16
CA PHE A 134 11.08 -4.92 -16.75
C PHE A 134 11.08 -4.09 -15.47
N LEU A 135 11.67 -4.63 -14.42
CA LEU A 135 11.89 -3.93 -13.17
C LEU A 135 13.13 -3.02 -13.31
N ASP A 136 14.30 -3.52 -12.98
CA ASP A 136 15.54 -2.76 -13.17
C ASP A 136 16.02 -2.87 -14.61
N ALA A 137 16.51 -1.76 -15.16
CA ALA A 137 17.18 -1.71 -16.47
C ALA A 137 18.07 -0.47 -16.52
N PHE A 138 19.36 -0.61 -16.18
CA PHE A 138 20.29 0.52 -16.13
C PHE A 138 21.68 0.15 -16.60
N VAL A 139 22.39 1.16 -17.05
CA VAL A 139 23.83 1.09 -17.31
C VAL A 139 24.59 1.73 -16.14
N TYR A 140 25.78 1.23 -15.84
CA TYR A 140 26.63 1.79 -14.81
C TYR A 140 28.09 1.87 -15.24
N HIS A 141 28.81 2.78 -14.60
CA HIS A 141 30.25 2.91 -14.74
C HIS A 141 30.87 3.24 -13.40
N ASN A 142 31.85 2.44 -13.00
CA ASN A 142 32.69 2.71 -11.84
C ASN A 142 33.92 3.51 -12.31
N TYR A 143 34.28 4.51 -11.56
CA TYR A 143 35.45 5.34 -11.87
C TYR A 143 36.19 5.70 -10.58
N THR A 144 37.37 6.25 -10.73
CA THR A 144 38.20 6.66 -9.60
C THR A 144 38.74 8.04 -9.85
N ILE A 145 38.58 8.97 -8.90
CA ILE A 145 39.21 10.29 -8.91
C ILE A 145 40.38 10.29 -7.91
N GLY A 146 41.59 10.30 -8.40
CA GLY A 146 42.75 9.97 -7.57
C GLY A 146 42.71 8.52 -7.12
N ASN A 147 42.52 8.26 -5.80
CA ASN A 147 42.30 6.94 -5.21
C ASN A 147 40.91 6.75 -4.67
N LEU A 148 40.01 7.70 -4.91
CA LEU A 148 38.66 7.72 -4.34
C LEU A 148 37.65 7.19 -5.34
N PRO A 149 36.90 6.12 -5.02
CA PRO A 149 35.96 5.51 -5.93
C PRO A 149 34.71 6.37 -6.13
N GLY A 150 34.13 6.27 -7.32
CA GLY A 150 32.85 6.82 -7.69
C GLY A 150 32.06 5.85 -8.57
N ASN A 151 30.76 6.03 -8.63
CA ASN A 151 29.86 5.26 -9.46
C ASN A 151 28.80 6.16 -10.08
N VAL A 152 28.49 5.95 -11.34
CA VAL A 152 27.36 6.58 -12.03
C VAL A 152 26.43 5.50 -12.56
N ARG A 153 25.12 5.76 -12.51
CA ARG A 153 24.10 4.89 -13.08
C ARG A 153 23.08 5.72 -13.84
N LEU A 154 22.57 5.17 -14.93
CA LEU A 154 21.52 5.78 -15.72
C LEU A 154 20.54 4.70 -16.17
N GLY A 155 19.26 4.90 -15.90
CA GLY A 155 18.18 4.03 -16.28
C GLY A 155 17.24 3.69 -15.12
N LYS A 156 16.42 2.67 -15.31
CA LYS A 156 15.40 2.20 -14.37
C LYS A 156 16.06 1.46 -13.22
N GLN A 157 16.01 2.02 -12.01
CA GLN A 157 16.72 1.49 -10.84
C GLN A 157 16.05 1.85 -9.52
N VAL A 158 16.40 1.12 -8.46
CA VAL A 158 16.05 1.41 -7.08
C VAL A 158 17.23 2.06 -6.37
N VAL A 159 16.94 3.16 -5.66
CA VAL A 159 17.87 3.80 -4.72
C VAL A 159 17.22 3.79 -3.33
N SER A 160 17.91 3.24 -2.35
CA SER A 160 17.40 3.10 -0.98
C SER A 160 18.27 3.87 -0.01
N TRP A 161 17.68 4.83 0.70
CA TRP A 161 18.32 5.65 1.74
C TRP A 161 17.63 5.47 3.08
N GLY A 162 18.34 5.78 4.16
CA GLY A 162 17.84 5.67 5.52
C GLY A 162 18.00 4.28 6.12
N GLU A 163 17.55 4.14 7.37
CA GLU A 163 17.77 2.95 8.23
C GLU A 163 16.46 2.25 8.63
N SER A 164 15.34 2.59 8.01
CA SER A 164 14.06 1.94 8.29
C SER A 164 14.01 0.51 7.77
N THR A 165 13.40 -0.39 8.53
CA THR A 165 13.27 -1.81 8.17
C THR A 165 11.83 -2.19 7.86
N PHE A 166 10.88 -1.86 8.73
CA PHE A 166 9.47 -2.27 8.63
C PHE A 166 8.50 -1.10 8.51
N ILE A 167 8.83 0.04 9.13
CA ILE A 167 7.93 1.21 9.17
C ILE A 167 8.25 2.11 7.97
N GLY A 168 7.31 2.20 7.05
CA GLY A 168 7.44 3.00 5.83
C GLY A 168 7.38 4.52 6.08
N ASN A 169 7.38 5.28 4.99
CA ASN A 169 7.30 6.75 4.99
C ASN A 169 8.45 7.47 5.70
N GLY A 170 9.57 6.79 5.96
CA GLY A 170 10.81 7.38 6.46
C GLY A 170 11.62 8.09 5.37
N ILE A 171 12.95 8.08 5.52
CA ILE A 171 13.88 8.63 4.52
C ILE A 171 13.79 7.84 3.20
N ASN A 172 13.52 6.54 3.25
CA ASN A 172 13.35 5.70 2.07
C ASN A 172 12.02 5.97 1.35
N SER A 173 11.93 7.12 0.67
CA SER A 173 10.76 7.56 -0.10
C SER A 173 11.09 7.85 -1.57
N ILE A 174 12.22 7.34 -2.07
CA ILE A 174 12.72 7.62 -3.42
C ILE A 174 11.94 6.84 -4.47
N ASN A 175 11.76 5.54 -4.25
CA ASN A 175 11.04 4.66 -5.15
C ASN A 175 9.61 4.38 -4.66
N PRO A 176 8.64 4.25 -5.57
CA PRO A 176 7.29 3.81 -5.20
C PRO A 176 7.28 2.34 -4.78
N THR A 177 6.23 1.93 -4.09
CA THR A 177 6.04 0.57 -3.61
C THR A 177 5.04 -0.20 -4.48
N ASP A 178 5.33 -1.46 -4.79
CA ASP A 178 4.37 -2.40 -5.36
C ASP A 178 3.70 -3.19 -4.23
N ALA A 179 2.62 -2.62 -3.67
CA ALA A 179 1.87 -3.27 -2.59
C ALA A 179 1.18 -4.56 -3.06
N ALA A 180 0.75 -4.61 -4.33
CA ALA A 180 0.13 -5.79 -4.92
C ALA A 180 1.13 -6.96 -5.00
N ALA A 181 2.38 -6.71 -5.41
CA ALA A 181 3.42 -7.74 -5.46
C ALA A 181 3.77 -8.28 -4.08
N LEU A 182 3.89 -7.41 -3.06
CA LEU A 182 4.24 -7.81 -1.69
C LEU A 182 3.19 -8.72 -1.02
N ARG A 183 1.94 -8.67 -1.47
CA ARG A 183 0.82 -9.49 -0.96
C ARG A 183 0.67 -10.84 -1.67
N ARG A 184 1.35 -11.03 -2.79
CA ARG A 184 1.31 -12.29 -3.55
C ARG A 184 2.08 -13.39 -2.81
N PRO A 185 1.61 -14.65 -2.84
CA PRO A 185 2.35 -15.74 -2.21
C PRO A 185 3.72 -15.91 -2.88
N GLY A 186 4.76 -16.13 -2.07
CA GLY A 186 6.15 -16.20 -2.54
C GLY A 186 6.73 -14.86 -3.02
N ALA A 187 6.23 -13.73 -2.50
CA ALA A 187 6.79 -12.41 -2.80
C ALA A 187 8.25 -12.29 -2.35
N GLU A 188 9.07 -11.70 -3.19
CA GLU A 188 10.47 -11.39 -2.89
C GLU A 188 10.63 -9.89 -2.59
N VAL A 189 11.56 -9.54 -1.70
CA VAL A 189 11.80 -8.14 -1.31
C VAL A 189 12.14 -7.26 -2.53
N LYS A 190 12.88 -7.82 -3.51
CA LYS A 190 13.25 -7.13 -4.75
C LYS A 190 12.06 -6.77 -5.65
N GLU A 191 10.88 -7.35 -5.41
CA GLU A 191 9.64 -7.00 -6.12
C GLU A 191 8.86 -5.86 -5.44
N GLY A 192 9.24 -5.48 -4.22
CA GLY A 192 8.48 -4.56 -3.39
C GLY A 192 8.70 -3.08 -3.68
N LEU A 193 9.82 -2.71 -4.28
CA LEU A 193 10.09 -1.34 -4.73
C LEU A 193 10.10 -1.29 -6.25
N ILE A 194 9.43 -0.29 -6.80
CA ILE A 194 9.32 -0.08 -8.25
C ILE A 194 10.52 0.73 -8.71
N PRO A 195 11.38 0.18 -9.57
CA PRO A 195 12.48 0.93 -10.16
C PRO A 195 11.97 2.08 -11.03
N VAL A 196 12.63 3.22 -10.98
CA VAL A 196 12.27 4.44 -11.73
C VAL A 196 13.47 4.90 -12.55
N ASN A 197 13.21 5.42 -13.75
CA ASN A 197 14.27 6.01 -14.58
C ASN A 197 14.91 7.20 -13.88
N MET A 198 16.21 7.11 -13.60
CA MET A 198 16.96 8.18 -12.95
C MET A 198 18.43 8.16 -13.32
N PHE A 199 19.05 9.33 -13.18
CA PHE A 199 20.48 9.47 -13.07
C PHE A 199 20.86 9.38 -11.60
N TYR A 200 21.87 8.57 -11.28
CA TYR A 200 22.42 8.40 -9.94
C TYR A 200 23.93 8.56 -9.97
N LEU A 201 24.46 9.23 -8.98
CA LEU A 201 25.88 9.47 -8.76
C LEU A 201 26.25 9.16 -7.32
N SER A 202 27.34 8.45 -7.11
CA SER A 202 28.00 8.28 -5.82
C SER A 202 29.48 8.62 -5.95
N GLN A 203 30.04 9.38 -5.00
CA GLN A 203 31.44 9.80 -4.98
C GLN A 203 31.98 9.85 -3.56
N ASN A 204 33.11 9.20 -3.34
CA ASN A 204 33.88 9.37 -2.11
C ASN A 204 34.75 10.63 -2.21
N PHE A 205 34.70 11.49 -1.20
CA PHE A 205 35.54 12.69 -1.06
C PHE A 205 36.75 12.45 -0.19
N THR A 206 36.62 11.55 0.77
CA THR A 206 37.71 11.03 1.61
C THR A 206 37.48 9.52 1.81
N GLU A 207 38.36 8.87 2.56
CA GLU A 207 38.15 7.46 2.97
C GLU A 207 36.87 7.27 3.79
N ASN A 208 36.45 8.31 4.52
CA ASN A 208 35.34 8.26 5.47
C ASN A 208 34.14 9.15 5.09
N LEU A 209 34.24 9.96 4.03
CA LEU A 209 33.16 10.87 3.60
C LEU A 209 32.77 10.61 2.17
N SER A 210 31.50 10.32 1.94
CA SER A 210 30.92 10.13 0.62
C SER A 210 29.64 10.95 0.43
N ALA A 211 29.29 11.21 -0.81
CA ALA A 211 28.00 11.76 -1.17
C ALA A 211 27.34 10.96 -2.28
N GLU A 212 26.03 10.96 -2.24
CA GLU A 212 25.16 10.38 -3.26
C GLU A 212 24.19 11.45 -3.76
N ALA A 213 23.83 11.38 -5.03
CA ALA A 213 22.79 12.22 -5.61
C ALA A 213 21.98 11.44 -6.64
N PHE A 214 20.71 11.75 -6.74
CA PHE A 214 19.87 11.26 -7.82
C PHE A 214 19.04 12.39 -8.43
N TYR A 215 18.66 12.21 -9.69
CA TYR A 215 17.65 12.99 -10.40
C TYR A 215 16.75 12.04 -11.17
N GLN A 216 15.44 12.03 -10.86
CA GLN A 216 14.48 11.17 -11.55
C GLN A 216 14.05 11.81 -12.87
N LEU A 217 13.97 10.99 -13.89
CA LEU A 217 13.59 11.36 -15.27
C LEU A 217 12.15 10.96 -15.60
N GLU A 218 11.52 10.22 -14.70
CA GLU A 218 10.17 9.68 -14.84
C GLU A 218 9.51 9.64 -13.45
N TRP A 219 8.21 9.88 -13.40
CA TRP A 219 7.42 9.69 -12.20
C TRP A 219 6.62 8.39 -12.31
N GLU A 220 6.57 7.64 -11.22
CA GLU A 220 5.76 6.45 -11.07
C GLU A 220 5.01 6.46 -9.74
N SER A 221 3.76 5.96 -9.75
CA SER A 221 2.95 5.84 -8.54
C SER A 221 3.20 4.53 -7.79
N THR A 222 2.89 4.53 -6.51
CA THR A 222 2.68 3.29 -5.75
C THR A 222 1.58 2.46 -6.40
N VAL A 223 1.83 1.18 -6.59
CA VAL A 223 0.86 0.23 -7.13
C VAL A 223 0.05 -0.37 -5.98
N VAL A 224 -1.24 -0.09 -5.98
CA VAL A 224 -2.21 -0.68 -5.06
C VAL A 224 -2.93 -1.84 -5.73
N ASP A 225 -3.51 -2.73 -4.91
CA ASP A 225 -4.26 -3.87 -5.43
C ASP A 225 -5.45 -3.43 -6.28
N ASN A 226 -5.73 -4.18 -7.34
CA ASN A 226 -6.86 -3.96 -8.25
C ASN A 226 -8.18 -4.02 -7.49
N CYS A 227 -9.18 -3.26 -7.94
CA CYS A 227 -10.51 -3.29 -7.34
C CYS A 227 -11.16 -4.67 -7.44
N GLY A 228 -11.94 -5.02 -6.41
CA GLY A 228 -12.59 -6.32 -6.28
C GLY A 228 -11.67 -7.46 -5.83
N THR A 229 -10.33 -7.28 -5.76
CA THR A 229 -9.41 -8.27 -5.20
C THR A 229 -9.46 -8.28 -3.68
N PHE A 230 -8.93 -9.31 -3.04
CA PHE A 230 -9.03 -9.51 -1.58
C PHE A 230 -8.52 -8.32 -0.75
N PHE A 231 -7.46 -7.67 -1.19
CA PHE A 231 -6.92 -6.43 -0.60
C PHE A 231 -7.21 -5.18 -1.44
N GLY A 232 -8.22 -5.23 -2.30
CA GLY A 232 -8.52 -4.19 -3.28
C GLY A 232 -8.70 -2.80 -2.68
N SER A 233 -8.21 -1.80 -3.39
CA SER A 233 -8.31 -0.38 -3.04
C SER A 233 -9.28 0.31 -4.00
N ASP A 234 -10.56 -0.04 -3.91
CA ASP A 234 -11.57 0.14 -4.94
C ASP A 234 -11.69 1.59 -5.49
N ALA A 235 -11.68 2.60 -4.63
CA ALA A 235 -11.83 3.99 -5.10
C ALA A 235 -10.57 4.57 -5.76
N VAL A 236 -9.37 4.11 -5.36
CA VAL A 236 -8.11 4.74 -5.77
C VAL A 236 -7.30 3.92 -6.78
N ALA A 237 -7.58 2.63 -6.92
CA ALA A 237 -6.90 1.79 -7.90
C ALA A 237 -7.11 2.32 -9.33
N LYS A 238 -6.05 2.32 -10.14
CA LYS A 238 -6.08 2.86 -11.50
C LYS A 238 -7.12 2.11 -12.36
N GLY A 239 -7.95 2.87 -13.07
CA GLY A 239 -9.01 2.32 -13.94
C GLY A 239 -10.29 1.89 -13.22
N CYS A 240 -10.38 1.98 -11.91
CA CYS A 240 -11.60 1.69 -11.13
C CYS A 240 -12.48 2.94 -11.06
N ASN A 241 -13.20 3.23 -12.14
CA ASN A 241 -13.82 4.55 -12.37
C ASN A 241 -15.22 4.70 -11.79
N ASP A 242 -15.82 3.61 -11.34
CA ASP A 242 -17.23 3.48 -10.92
C ASP A 242 -17.37 2.92 -9.52
N ARG A 243 -16.33 2.99 -8.71
CA ARG A 243 -16.27 2.35 -7.40
C ARG A 243 -16.59 3.26 -6.22
N LEU A 244 -16.70 4.57 -6.41
CA LEU A 244 -17.09 5.48 -5.32
C LEU A 244 -18.61 5.50 -5.19
N VAL A 245 -19.18 4.43 -4.65
CA VAL A 245 -20.63 4.23 -4.47
C VAL A 245 -21.12 5.03 -3.27
N VAL A 246 -22.17 5.83 -3.45
CA VAL A 246 -22.76 6.70 -2.42
C VAL A 246 -24.13 6.22 -1.96
N SER A 247 -24.94 5.68 -2.86
CA SER A 247 -26.24 5.12 -2.52
C SER A 247 -26.73 4.11 -3.57
N GLY A 248 -27.78 3.36 -3.27
CA GLY A 248 -28.37 2.35 -4.15
C GLY A 248 -28.34 0.95 -3.52
N LEU A 249 -28.65 -0.06 -4.27
CA LEU A 249 -28.50 -1.46 -3.89
C LEU A 249 -27.23 -2.00 -4.56
N ASP A 250 -26.50 -2.83 -3.88
CA ASP A 250 -25.46 -3.64 -4.49
C ASP A 250 -26.00 -4.50 -5.62
N LEU A 251 -25.14 -4.80 -6.58
CA LEU A 251 -25.47 -5.72 -7.65
C LEU A 251 -25.86 -7.09 -7.11
N ALA A 252 -26.97 -7.62 -7.59
CA ALA A 252 -27.29 -9.01 -7.40
C ALA A 252 -26.39 -9.88 -8.28
N PRO A 253 -25.96 -11.08 -7.85
CA PRO A 253 -25.19 -11.99 -8.67
C PRO A 253 -25.85 -12.23 -10.03
N GLY A 254 -25.09 -12.09 -11.11
CA GLY A 254 -25.59 -12.28 -12.49
C GLY A 254 -26.36 -11.09 -13.07
N VAL A 255 -26.51 -10.00 -12.35
CA VAL A 255 -27.05 -8.75 -12.90
C VAL A 255 -25.95 -7.95 -13.55
N ALA A 256 -26.12 -7.62 -14.84
CA ALA A 256 -25.18 -6.79 -15.57
C ALA A 256 -25.09 -5.41 -14.93
N ARG A 257 -23.88 -4.99 -14.66
CA ARG A 257 -23.61 -3.63 -14.17
C ARG A 257 -24.05 -2.61 -15.20
N ASN A 258 -24.72 -1.57 -14.73
CA ASN A 258 -25.11 -0.48 -15.59
C ASN A 258 -23.89 0.42 -15.88
N THR A 259 -23.21 0.14 -17.00
CA THR A 259 -21.99 0.83 -17.41
C THR A 259 -22.24 2.23 -18.00
N GLY A 260 -23.49 2.68 -18.00
CA GLY A 260 -23.90 3.94 -18.63
C GLY A 260 -23.51 5.22 -17.89
N GLY A 261 -22.67 5.16 -16.86
CA GLY A 261 -22.26 6.32 -16.09
C GLY A 261 -23.41 6.97 -15.31
N ALA A 262 -23.20 8.18 -14.84
CA ALA A 262 -24.18 8.93 -14.04
C ALA A 262 -25.58 9.08 -14.67
N ALA A 263 -25.69 8.92 -16.00
CA ALA A 263 -26.96 8.99 -16.72
C ALA A 263 -27.76 7.68 -16.66
N ALA A 264 -27.12 6.55 -16.46
CA ALA A 264 -27.74 5.25 -16.51
C ALA A 264 -28.35 4.81 -15.17
N VAL A 265 -28.04 5.51 -14.11
CA VAL A 265 -28.61 5.30 -12.76
C VAL A 265 -30.04 5.87 -12.68
N GLY A 266 -30.80 5.74 -13.72
CA GLY A 266 -32.17 6.25 -13.82
C GLY A 266 -33.21 5.36 -13.22
N GLY A 267 -32.92 4.11 -13.01
CA GLY A 267 -33.83 3.21 -12.34
C GLY A 267 -33.76 3.44 -10.85
N SER A 268 -34.50 4.39 -10.33
CA SER A 268 -34.71 4.40 -8.87
C SER A 268 -35.32 3.07 -8.47
N ALA A 269 -34.94 2.56 -7.32
CA ALA A 269 -35.63 1.44 -6.68
C ALA A 269 -37.15 1.68 -6.59
N ALA A 270 -37.59 2.92 -6.54
CA ALA A 270 -38.98 3.35 -6.69
C ALA A 270 -39.61 2.95 -8.03
N GLN A 271 -38.83 2.59 -9.03
CA GLN A 271 -39.29 2.19 -10.36
C GLN A 271 -39.13 0.71 -10.65
N GLY A 272 -38.81 -0.12 -9.60
CA GLY A 272 -38.74 -1.56 -9.75
C GLY A 272 -37.63 -2.08 -10.65
N GLY A 273 -36.73 -1.24 -11.08
CA GLY A 273 -35.51 -1.62 -11.79
C GLY A 273 -34.44 -2.11 -10.79
N GLY A 274 -33.90 -3.28 -11.03
CA GLY A 274 -32.70 -3.74 -10.33
C GLY A 274 -31.64 -2.68 -10.48
N VAL A 275 -31.29 -2.02 -9.42
CA VAL A 275 -30.61 -0.78 -9.53
C VAL A 275 -29.22 -0.95 -9.10
N ASP A 276 -28.49 -0.66 -10.02
CA ASP A 276 -27.13 -0.33 -9.86
C ASP A 276 -26.94 0.86 -8.96
N ASP A 277 -25.85 0.86 -8.32
CA ASP A 277 -25.40 1.86 -7.40
C ASP A 277 -25.35 3.26 -7.99
N VAL A 278 -25.65 4.23 -7.15
CA VAL A 278 -25.41 5.63 -7.44
C VAL A 278 -23.98 5.94 -7.02
N TYR A 279 -23.09 6.09 -7.98
CA TYR A 279 -21.69 6.37 -7.73
C TYR A 279 -21.29 7.76 -8.23
N ILE A 280 -20.22 8.30 -7.63
CA ILE A 280 -19.53 9.48 -8.13
C ILE A 280 -18.49 9.02 -9.14
N PRO A 281 -18.60 9.40 -10.42
CA PRO A 281 -17.66 8.95 -11.44
C PRO A 281 -16.26 9.54 -11.24
N ARG A 282 -15.23 8.71 -11.48
CA ARG A 282 -13.83 9.16 -11.55
C ARG A 282 -13.59 9.87 -12.89
N VAL A 283 -12.93 11.00 -12.84
CA VAL A 283 -12.40 11.70 -14.02
C VAL A 283 -10.89 11.41 -14.14
N LYS A 284 -10.23 12.04 -15.12
CA LYS A 284 -8.79 11.90 -15.30
C LYS A 284 -8.05 12.28 -14.03
N ASP A 285 -7.14 11.43 -13.60
CA ASP A 285 -6.27 11.66 -12.44
C ASP A 285 -5.31 12.82 -12.67
N ASN A 286 -4.92 13.48 -11.60
CA ASN A 286 -3.93 14.54 -11.61
C ASN A 286 -2.56 13.95 -11.28
N GLU A 287 -1.89 13.45 -12.32
CA GLU A 287 -0.52 12.93 -12.23
C GLU A 287 0.46 14.11 -12.28
N PRO A 288 1.55 14.08 -11.49
CA PRO A 288 2.56 15.13 -11.47
C PRO A 288 3.45 15.08 -12.70
N SER A 289 4.32 16.07 -12.82
CA SER A 289 5.37 16.10 -13.85
C SER A 289 6.44 15.02 -13.58
N ASP A 290 7.11 14.57 -14.64
CA ASP A 290 8.27 13.66 -14.54
C ASP A 290 9.49 14.34 -13.94
N SER A 291 9.58 15.66 -14.03
CA SER A 291 10.71 16.46 -13.61
C SER A 291 10.56 17.03 -12.21
N GLY A 292 11.65 17.49 -11.60
CA GLY A 292 11.65 18.14 -10.29
C GLY A 292 11.89 17.21 -9.12
N GLN A 293 12.14 15.94 -9.35
CA GLN A 293 12.41 14.94 -8.32
C GLN A 293 13.90 14.66 -8.22
N PHE A 294 14.50 15.05 -7.11
CA PHE A 294 15.94 14.89 -6.88
C PHE A 294 16.25 14.78 -5.39
N GLY A 295 17.45 14.30 -5.09
CA GLY A 295 17.92 14.23 -3.72
C GLY A 295 19.43 14.15 -3.65
N VAL A 296 19.94 14.49 -2.46
CA VAL A 296 21.34 14.38 -2.08
C VAL A 296 21.45 13.74 -0.70
N ALA A 297 22.46 12.90 -0.53
CA ALA A 297 22.84 12.30 0.74
C ALA A 297 24.33 12.57 1.00
N LEU A 298 24.68 12.87 2.22
CA LEU A 298 26.06 12.97 2.70
C LEU A 298 26.24 11.94 3.81
N ARG A 299 27.20 11.04 3.67
CA ARG A 299 27.51 9.97 4.62
C ARG A 299 28.89 10.14 5.19
N TRP A 300 28.99 10.05 6.50
CA TRP A 300 30.24 10.15 7.23
C TRP A 300 30.42 8.93 8.12
N PHE A 301 31.43 8.13 7.83
CA PHE A 301 31.85 7.00 8.63
C PHE A 301 32.83 7.47 9.71
N VAL A 302 32.57 7.12 10.97
CA VAL A 302 33.32 7.53 12.17
C VAL A 302 33.83 6.27 12.89
N PRO A 303 35.02 5.76 12.54
CA PRO A 303 35.56 4.53 13.14
C PRO A 303 35.70 4.63 14.67
N GLU A 304 36.04 5.82 15.17
CA GLU A 304 36.27 6.07 16.59
C GLU A 304 35.00 5.97 17.45
N MET A 305 33.82 5.96 16.82
CA MET A 305 32.51 5.83 17.45
C MET A 305 31.91 4.44 17.19
N ASN A 306 32.64 3.35 17.41
CA ASN A 306 32.21 1.97 17.16
C ASN A 306 31.79 1.74 15.70
N ASP A 307 32.57 2.22 14.75
CA ASP A 307 32.29 2.13 13.30
C ASP A 307 30.90 2.71 12.97
N THR A 308 30.54 3.85 13.54
CA THR A 308 29.26 4.51 13.31
C THR A 308 29.27 5.24 11.99
N GLU A 309 28.29 4.97 11.15
CA GLU A 309 27.95 5.85 10.02
C GLU A 309 26.84 6.81 10.43
N VAL A 310 27.00 8.09 10.12
CA VAL A 310 25.97 9.12 10.22
C VAL A 310 25.71 9.70 8.83
N ALA A 311 24.44 9.99 8.54
CA ALA A 311 24.11 10.56 7.23
C ALA A 311 23.08 11.67 7.34
N ALA A 312 23.17 12.62 6.39
CA ALA A 312 22.22 13.70 6.23
C ALA A 312 21.64 13.67 4.81
N TYR A 313 20.34 13.93 4.70
CA TYR A 313 19.58 13.79 3.46
C TYR A 313 18.73 15.01 3.19
N PHE A 314 18.65 15.36 1.94
CA PHE A 314 17.64 16.27 1.40
C PHE A 314 17.06 15.70 0.12
N MET A 315 15.74 15.76 -0.03
CA MET A 315 15.09 15.44 -1.30
C MET A 315 13.84 16.29 -1.53
N ASN A 316 13.57 16.52 -2.81
CA ASN A 316 12.30 17.01 -3.33
C ASN A 316 11.70 15.92 -4.20
N TYR A 317 10.47 15.52 -3.91
CA TYR A 317 9.80 14.46 -4.63
C TYR A 317 8.30 14.73 -4.76
N HIS A 318 7.64 14.02 -5.67
CA HIS A 318 6.20 14.09 -5.85
C HIS A 318 5.53 12.93 -5.12
N SER A 319 4.27 13.12 -4.68
CA SER A 319 3.53 12.06 -4.01
C SER A 319 3.46 10.81 -4.87
N ARG A 320 3.71 9.66 -4.26
CA ARG A 320 3.58 8.36 -4.92
C ARG A 320 2.30 7.65 -4.50
N ASN A 321 1.79 8.01 -3.33
CA ASN A 321 0.56 7.46 -2.81
C ASN A 321 -0.64 8.20 -3.39
N PRO A 322 -1.69 7.48 -3.83
CA PRO A 322 -2.90 8.08 -4.35
C PRO A 322 -3.66 8.83 -3.26
N LEU A 323 -4.03 10.07 -3.50
CA LEU A 323 -4.90 10.87 -2.66
C LEU A 323 -6.22 11.12 -3.37
N LEU A 324 -7.33 11.00 -2.66
CA LEU A 324 -8.66 11.24 -3.20
C LEU A 324 -8.94 12.73 -3.20
N SER A 325 -9.25 13.32 -4.36
CA SER A 325 -9.73 14.70 -4.53
C SER A 325 -11.06 14.72 -5.27
N ALA A 326 -11.80 15.82 -5.21
CA ALA A 326 -13.15 15.89 -5.76
C ALA A 326 -13.40 17.15 -6.60
N VAL A 327 -14.44 17.09 -7.40
CA VAL A 327 -14.97 18.23 -8.14
C VAL A 327 -16.39 18.52 -7.63
N ARG A 328 -16.63 19.77 -7.28
CA ARG A 328 -17.91 20.25 -6.80
C ARG A 328 -19.01 19.96 -7.82
N THR A 329 -20.15 19.46 -7.35
CA THR A 329 -21.31 19.20 -8.20
C THR A 329 -21.71 20.41 -9.03
N THR A 330 -22.09 20.14 -10.28
CA THR A 330 -22.72 21.11 -11.18
C THR A 330 -24.25 20.95 -11.23
N GLY A 331 -24.77 19.92 -10.56
CA GLY A 331 -26.20 19.62 -10.57
C GLY A 331 -27.03 20.67 -9.85
N PRO A 332 -28.18 21.10 -10.43
CA PRO A 332 -29.10 21.98 -9.74
C PRO A 332 -29.79 21.27 -8.60
N GLY A 333 -29.94 21.93 -7.49
CA GLY A 333 -30.70 21.44 -6.34
C GLY A 333 -30.04 21.78 -5.02
N THR A 334 -30.86 21.92 -4.00
CA THR A 334 -30.50 21.89 -2.60
C THR A 334 -30.94 20.53 -2.05
N PRO A 335 -30.32 20.06 -1.11
CA PRO A 335 -28.98 19.60 -0.86
C PRO A 335 -28.79 18.11 -1.19
N ALA A 336 -27.73 17.56 -0.69
CA ALA A 336 -27.19 16.21 -0.69
C ALA A 336 -28.09 14.98 -0.94
N SER A 337 -29.41 15.10 -0.95
CA SER A 337 -30.34 13.97 -1.16
C SER A 337 -30.83 13.83 -2.60
N SER A 338 -30.56 14.80 -3.48
CA SER A 338 -30.98 14.65 -4.87
C SER A 338 -29.93 13.84 -5.65
N LEU A 339 -30.36 12.77 -6.29
CA LEU A 339 -29.54 11.96 -7.20
C LEU A 339 -28.80 12.82 -8.23
N ASN A 340 -29.38 13.95 -8.66
CA ASN A 340 -28.76 14.87 -9.61
C ASN A 340 -27.50 15.53 -9.05
N VAL A 341 -27.47 15.86 -7.76
CA VAL A 341 -26.28 16.44 -7.12
C VAL A 341 -25.15 15.43 -7.08
N ILE A 342 -25.43 14.20 -6.67
CA ILE A 342 -24.45 13.12 -6.60
C ILE A 342 -23.92 12.80 -8.01
N ARG A 343 -24.80 12.60 -8.97
CA ARG A 343 -24.46 12.27 -10.36
C ARG A 343 -23.59 13.31 -11.07
N ASN A 344 -23.69 14.56 -10.67
CA ASN A 344 -22.92 15.65 -11.26
C ASN A 344 -21.68 16.04 -10.45
N SER A 345 -21.41 15.36 -9.35
CA SER A 345 -20.11 15.38 -8.69
C SER A 345 -19.12 14.50 -9.43
N ARG A 346 -17.84 14.76 -9.25
CA ARG A 346 -16.74 13.95 -9.80
C ARG A 346 -15.67 13.78 -8.74
N TYR A 347 -14.85 12.74 -8.89
CA TYR A 347 -13.63 12.61 -8.12
C TYR A 347 -12.46 12.21 -9.02
N PHE A 348 -11.27 12.35 -8.53
CA PHE A 348 -10.05 11.94 -9.19
C PHE A 348 -9.01 11.58 -8.14
N VAL A 349 -7.99 10.85 -8.56
CA VAL A 349 -6.81 10.61 -7.75
C VAL A 349 -5.79 11.70 -8.04
N ASP A 350 -5.23 12.24 -6.98
CA ASP A 350 -4.31 13.38 -6.99
C ASP A 350 -2.96 12.97 -6.41
N TYR A 351 -1.88 13.42 -7.05
CA TYR A 351 -0.51 13.16 -6.64
C TYR A 351 0.23 14.49 -6.48
N PRO A 352 0.16 15.15 -5.32
CA PRO A 352 0.75 16.46 -5.09
C PRO A 352 2.25 16.50 -5.34
N GLU A 353 2.72 17.53 -6.05
CA GLU A 353 4.13 17.76 -6.34
C GLU A 353 4.89 18.40 -5.16
N ASP A 354 6.22 18.40 -5.23
CA ASP A 354 7.14 19.20 -4.43
C ASP A 354 7.03 18.98 -2.90
N ILE A 355 7.08 17.72 -2.49
CA ILE A 355 7.23 17.35 -1.08
C ILE A 355 8.73 17.42 -0.75
N ARG A 356 9.07 18.24 0.23
CA ARG A 356 10.45 18.36 0.73
C ARG A 356 10.65 17.43 1.92
N LEU A 357 11.79 16.74 1.93
CA LEU A 357 12.21 15.91 3.04
C LEU A 357 13.62 16.28 3.46
N TYR A 358 13.79 16.47 4.74
CA TYR A 358 15.07 16.61 5.42
C TYR A 358 15.24 15.41 6.35
N GLY A 359 16.38 14.71 6.27
CA GLY A 359 16.63 13.50 7.02
C GLY A 359 17.99 13.49 7.69
N LEU A 360 18.05 12.81 8.83
CA LEU A 360 19.30 12.41 9.49
C LEU A 360 19.18 10.95 9.86
N SER A 361 20.26 10.19 9.69
CA SER A 361 20.31 8.80 10.14
C SER A 361 21.64 8.46 10.79
N PHE A 362 21.65 7.37 11.54
CA PHE A 362 22.85 6.72 12.01
C PHE A 362 22.72 5.21 11.98
N GLN A 363 23.85 4.54 11.80
CA GLN A 363 23.98 3.10 11.96
C GLN A 363 25.24 2.81 12.78
N THR A 364 25.13 1.94 13.79
CA THR A 364 26.24 1.59 14.69
C THR A 364 26.13 0.15 15.17
N ASN A 365 27.21 -0.37 15.75
CA ASN A 365 27.23 -1.69 16.38
C ASN A 365 27.64 -1.56 17.84
N LEU A 366 26.74 -1.88 18.77
CA LEU A 366 27.00 -1.82 20.21
C LEU A 366 26.91 -3.22 20.83
N GLY A 367 28.06 -3.76 21.27
CA GLY A 367 28.09 -5.02 21.98
C GLY A 367 27.51 -6.21 21.21
N GLY A 368 27.62 -6.21 19.86
CA GLY A 368 27.05 -7.24 18.98
C GLY A 368 25.61 -6.99 18.55
N THR A 369 24.96 -5.90 19.00
CA THR A 369 23.67 -5.44 18.50
C THR A 369 23.89 -4.39 17.44
N SER A 370 23.35 -4.61 16.23
CA SER A 370 23.28 -3.60 15.19
C SER A 370 22.11 -2.65 15.48
N LEU A 371 22.39 -1.36 15.54
CA LEU A 371 21.41 -0.30 15.79
C LEU A 371 21.39 0.66 14.62
N GLY A 372 20.21 0.90 14.08
CA GLY A 372 19.94 1.94 13.09
C GLY A 372 18.88 2.89 13.59
N GLY A 373 18.99 4.16 13.23
CA GLY A 373 17.99 5.14 13.59
C GLY A 373 17.91 6.26 12.58
N GLU A 374 16.71 6.82 12.40
CA GLU A 374 16.52 7.95 11.51
C GLU A 374 15.45 8.92 12.01
N VAL A 375 15.60 10.16 11.58
CA VAL A 375 14.63 11.24 11.75
C VAL A 375 14.38 11.85 10.38
N SER A 376 13.12 11.98 10.00
CA SER A 376 12.71 12.67 8.78
C SER A 376 11.70 13.77 9.10
N TYR A 377 11.88 14.94 8.47
CA TYR A 377 10.99 16.07 8.59
C TYR A 377 10.50 16.53 7.22
N ARG A 378 9.17 16.60 7.08
CA ARG A 378 8.50 17.11 5.88
C ARG A 378 7.67 18.33 6.26
N PRO A 379 8.07 19.55 5.89
CA PRO A 379 7.31 20.77 6.21
C PRO A 379 5.97 20.85 5.50
N ASN A 380 5.77 20.09 4.43
CA ASN A 380 4.65 20.22 3.51
C ASN A 380 4.13 18.86 3.02
N MET A 381 4.07 17.85 3.88
CA MET A 381 3.52 16.53 3.54
C MET A 381 2.01 16.64 3.26
N PRO A 382 1.52 16.19 2.09
CA PRO A 382 0.09 16.14 1.84
C PRO A 382 -0.53 15.01 2.66
N LEU A 383 -1.51 15.34 3.50
CA LEU A 383 -2.28 14.38 4.28
C LEU A 383 -3.72 14.33 3.79
N GLN A 384 -4.25 13.12 3.57
CA GLN A 384 -5.61 12.90 3.11
C GLN A 384 -6.61 13.41 4.14
N LEU A 385 -7.50 14.29 3.72
CA LEU A 385 -8.70 14.68 4.46
C LEU A 385 -9.67 13.50 4.55
N ASN A 386 -10.53 13.49 5.56
CA ASN A 386 -11.53 12.43 5.68
C ASN A 386 -12.36 12.31 4.40
N SER A 387 -12.44 11.11 3.84
CA SER A 387 -13.07 10.86 2.54
C SER A 387 -14.59 11.10 2.56
N GLN A 388 -15.27 10.86 3.68
CA GLN A 388 -16.69 11.14 3.82
C GLN A 388 -16.97 12.64 3.88
N ASP A 389 -16.11 13.40 4.58
CA ASP A 389 -16.19 14.87 4.60
C ASP A 389 -15.94 15.44 3.19
N LEU A 390 -15.01 14.85 2.43
CA LEU A 390 -14.72 15.24 1.05
C LEU A 390 -15.92 14.97 0.13
N ILE A 391 -16.53 13.79 0.21
CA ILE A 391 -17.75 13.45 -0.55
C ILE A 391 -18.86 14.41 -0.20
N ASN A 392 -19.13 14.63 1.08
CA ASN A 392 -20.13 15.59 1.56
C ASN A 392 -19.82 17.02 1.09
N GLY A 393 -18.56 17.41 1.08
CA GLY A 393 -18.09 18.68 0.51
C GLY A 393 -18.37 18.79 -0.98
N SER A 394 -18.12 17.74 -1.76
CA SER A 394 -18.33 17.74 -3.22
C SER A 394 -19.81 17.89 -3.61
N ILE A 395 -20.71 17.31 -2.86
CA ILE A 395 -22.16 17.43 -3.06
C ILE A 395 -22.78 18.64 -2.37
N GLY A 396 -22.04 19.38 -1.55
CA GLY A 396 -22.45 20.63 -0.94
C GLY A 396 -23.22 20.53 0.36
N THR A 397 -23.01 19.49 1.11
CA THR A 397 -23.59 19.33 2.44
C THR A 397 -23.06 20.40 3.38
N ALA A 398 -23.92 21.27 3.85
CA ALA A 398 -23.52 22.43 4.66
C ALA A 398 -22.83 22.07 5.99
N THR A 399 -23.12 20.88 6.51
CA THR A 399 -22.52 20.36 7.74
C THR A 399 -21.17 19.68 7.53
N SER A 400 -20.70 19.52 6.27
CA SER A 400 -19.36 19.03 6.01
C SER A 400 -18.30 20.00 6.55
N PRO A 401 -17.32 19.55 7.32
CA PRO A 401 -16.19 20.38 7.77
C PRO A 401 -15.49 21.12 6.63
N LEU A 402 -15.42 20.51 5.45
CA LEU A 402 -14.82 21.17 4.28
C LEU A 402 -15.63 22.38 3.80
N VAL A 403 -16.95 22.35 3.98
CA VAL A 403 -17.85 23.46 3.59
C VAL A 403 -17.91 24.51 4.71
N SER A 404 -18.10 24.08 5.96
CA SER A 404 -18.25 24.99 7.10
C SER A 404 -17.00 25.81 7.39
N THR A 405 -15.82 25.25 7.16
CA THR A 405 -14.53 25.96 7.29
C THR A 405 -14.18 26.83 6.07
N GLY A 406 -14.94 26.72 4.98
CA GLY A 406 -14.64 27.42 3.72
C GLY A 406 -13.49 26.80 2.92
N PHE A 407 -13.03 25.61 3.26
CA PHE A 407 -11.97 24.91 2.53
C PHE A 407 -12.45 24.44 1.15
N ALA A 408 -13.65 23.85 1.09
CA ALA A 408 -14.25 23.45 -0.18
C ALA A 408 -14.80 24.65 -0.92
N THR A 409 -14.49 24.75 -2.22
CA THR A 409 -15.06 25.79 -3.08
C THR A 409 -16.59 25.67 -3.17
N SER A 410 -17.29 26.78 -3.17
CA SER A 410 -18.73 26.86 -3.45
C SER A 410 -19.03 26.89 -4.94
N THR A 411 -18.03 27.11 -5.80
CA THR A 411 -18.20 27.22 -7.26
C THR A 411 -18.54 25.87 -7.87
N PRO A 412 -19.68 25.72 -8.59
CA PRO A 412 -20.00 24.51 -9.30
C PRO A 412 -18.88 24.12 -10.30
N GLY A 413 -18.47 22.87 -10.31
CA GLY A 413 -17.37 22.37 -11.14
C GLY A 413 -15.96 22.74 -10.64
N GLY A 414 -15.86 23.47 -9.53
CA GLY A 414 -14.57 23.79 -8.93
C GLY A 414 -13.91 22.58 -8.25
N VAL A 415 -12.58 22.54 -8.29
CA VAL A 415 -11.78 21.49 -7.66
C VAL A 415 -11.76 21.67 -6.14
N ILE A 416 -11.89 20.55 -5.43
CA ILE A 416 -11.72 20.44 -3.98
C ILE A 416 -10.56 19.49 -3.74
N ASN A 417 -9.43 20.04 -3.32
CA ASN A 417 -8.29 19.21 -2.95
C ASN A 417 -8.67 18.34 -1.75
N GLY A 418 -8.50 17.03 -1.88
CA GLY A 418 -8.80 16.09 -0.80
C GLY A 418 -7.68 15.97 0.23
N TYR A 419 -6.71 16.84 0.19
CA TYR A 419 -5.56 16.86 1.09
C TYR A 419 -5.23 18.28 1.54
N LYS A 420 -4.53 18.35 2.66
CA LYS A 420 -3.88 19.59 3.12
C LYS A 420 -2.42 19.29 3.43
N ARG A 421 -1.53 20.22 3.07
CA ARG A 421 -0.10 20.08 3.36
C ARG A 421 0.16 20.44 4.81
N MET A 422 0.74 19.50 5.56
CA MET A 422 1.00 19.61 7.00
C MET A 422 2.48 19.33 7.30
N PRO A 423 3.06 19.98 8.32
CA PRO A 423 4.39 19.60 8.79
C PRO A 423 4.34 18.27 9.54
N VAL A 424 5.15 17.31 9.11
CA VAL A 424 5.22 15.97 9.70
C VAL A 424 6.67 15.64 10.08
N LEU A 425 6.86 15.24 11.32
CA LEU A 425 8.11 14.68 11.84
C LEU A 425 7.91 13.18 12.04
N GLN A 426 8.83 12.37 11.55
CA GLN A 426 8.88 10.93 11.81
C GLN A 426 10.24 10.56 12.36
N THR A 427 10.24 9.72 13.38
CA THR A 427 11.46 9.18 14.01
C THR A 427 11.31 7.67 14.13
N GLN A 428 12.36 6.93 13.85
CA GLN A 428 12.35 5.48 14.01
C GLN A 428 13.72 4.94 14.37
N MET A 429 13.73 3.80 15.07
CA MET A 429 14.92 3.12 15.51
C MET A 429 14.75 1.61 15.38
N THR A 430 15.72 0.95 14.74
CA THR A 430 15.78 -0.48 14.52
C THR A 430 16.95 -1.09 15.30
N ALA A 431 16.73 -2.25 15.90
CA ALA A 431 17.75 -3.06 16.54
C ALA A 431 17.73 -4.48 15.97
N THR A 432 18.90 -5.01 15.61
CA THR A 432 19.07 -6.40 15.18
C THR A 432 20.06 -7.09 16.10
N GLN A 433 19.63 -8.23 16.67
CA GLN A 433 20.44 -9.04 17.58
C GLN A 433 20.46 -10.50 17.13
N PHE A 434 21.63 -11.10 17.19
CA PHE A 434 21.84 -12.53 16.92
C PHE A 434 22.18 -13.27 18.21
N PHE A 435 21.58 -14.45 18.36
CA PHE A 435 21.88 -15.37 19.46
C PHE A 435 22.18 -16.74 18.86
N ASP A 436 23.38 -17.26 19.11
CA ASP A 436 23.77 -18.57 18.61
C ASP A 436 23.28 -19.69 19.54
N GLN A 437 22.95 -20.85 18.97
CA GLN A 437 22.58 -22.07 19.67
C GLN A 437 21.37 -21.95 20.63
N VAL A 438 20.34 -21.26 20.23
CA VAL A 438 19.10 -21.07 20.99
C VAL A 438 18.05 -22.09 20.55
N PHE A 439 17.40 -22.77 21.49
CA PHE A 439 16.36 -23.78 21.24
C PHE A 439 16.76 -24.90 20.26
N GLY A 440 18.03 -25.22 20.17
CA GLY A 440 18.58 -26.22 19.22
C GLY A 440 18.75 -25.69 17.79
N ALA A 441 18.39 -24.45 17.52
CA ALA A 441 18.72 -23.76 16.28
C ALA A 441 20.18 -23.31 16.27
N SER A 442 20.80 -23.24 15.10
CA SER A 442 22.15 -22.67 14.95
C SER A 442 22.17 -21.18 15.30
N ARG A 443 21.07 -20.45 15.00
CA ARG A 443 20.94 -19.03 15.26
C ARG A 443 19.48 -18.63 15.47
N LEU A 444 19.27 -17.71 16.40
CA LEU A 444 18.07 -16.89 16.51
C LEU A 444 18.41 -15.47 16.08
N THR A 445 17.69 -14.95 15.10
CA THR A 445 17.76 -13.55 14.68
C THR A 445 16.53 -12.82 15.22
N LEU A 446 16.76 -11.76 15.99
CA LEU A 446 15.71 -10.84 16.44
C LEU A 446 15.90 -9.48 15.78
N VAL A 447 14.82 -8.94 15.20
CA VAL A 447 14.78 -7.57 14.67
C VAL A 447 13.58 -6.87 15.29
N GLY A 448 13.83 -5.69 15.87
CA GLY A 448 12.78 -4.85 16.43
C GLY A 448 12.90 -3.43 15.91
N GLU A 449 11.78 -2.79 15.60
CA GLU A 449 11.72 -1.40 15.17
C GLU A 449 10.61 -0.67 15.91
N VAL A 450 10.89 0.53 16.41
CA VAL A 450 9.92 1.44 16.98
C VAL A 450 9.88 2.72 16.14
N GLY A 451 8.66 3.22 15.87
CA GLY A 451 8.45 4.45 15.12
C GLY A 451 7.49 5.39 15.83
N TYR A 452 7.69 6.67 15.59
CA TYR A 452 6.88 7.75 16.13
C TYR A 452 6.65 8.81 15.06
N ASN A 453 5.43 9.30 14.96
CA ASN A 453 5.03 10.39 14.08
C ASN A 453 4.46 11.54 14.89
N ARG A 454 4.79 12.77 14.46
CA ARG A 454 4.16 14.00 14.95
C ARG A 454 3.70 14.86 13.77
N ILE A 455 2.41 15.23 13.81
CA ILE A 455 1.77 16.12 12.83
C ILE A 455 1.50 17.46 13.54
N ASN A 456 2.02 18.55 13.01
CA ASN A 456 1.78 19.86 13.58
C ASN A 456 0.63 20.58 12.88
N GLY A 457 -0.24 21.26 13.66
CA GLY A 457 -1.31 22.10 13.14
C GLY A 457 -2.61 21.37 12.81
N LEU A 458 -2.85 20.19 13.37
CA LEU A 458 -4.16 19.56 13.36
C LEU A 458 -5.14 20.37 14.21
N GLY A 459 -6.40 20.43 13.76
CA GLY A 459 -7.52 21.03 14.48
C GLY A 459 -8.32 19.99 15.26
N GLU A 460 -9.48 20.42 15.75
CA GLU A 460 -10.40 19.56 16.50
C GLU A 460 -11.05 18.51 15.61
N THR A 461 -11.35 17.34 16.16
CA THR A 461 -11.94 16.20 15.44
C THR A 461 -13.47 16.11 15.56
N ASP A 462 -14.08 17.05 16.28
CA ASP A 462 -15.54 17.13 16.51
C ASP A 462 -16.36 17.62 15.28
N GLY A 463 -15.67 17.88 14.16
CA GLY A 463 -16.26 18.38 12.90
C GLY A 463 -16.30 19.89 12.78
N THR A 464 -15.75 20.65 13.73
CA THR A 464 -15.59 22.11 13.60
C THR A 464 -14.40 22.49 12.73
N ASP A 465 -13.38 21.64 12.67
CA ASP A 465 -12.18 21.80 11.87
C ASP A 465 -12.02 20.69 10.81
N LEU A 466 -11.02 20.84 9.94
CA LEU A 466 -10.66 19.81 8.95
C LEU A 466 -10.11 18.59 9.66
N ARG A 467 -10.60 17.41 9.29
CA ARG A 467 -10.24 16.11 9.84
C ARG A 467 -9.49 15.27 8.82
N PHE A 468 -8.55 14.46 9.30
CA PHE A 468 -7.65 13.65 8.46
C PHE A 468 -7.78 12.17 8.79
N GLY A 469 -7.52 11.31 7.82
CA GLY A 469 -7.61 9.86 7.99
C GLY A 469 -9.04 9.36 8.23
N ARG A 470 -9.20 8.35 9.05
CA ARG A 470 -10.41 7.59 9.36
C ARG A 470 -11.09 7.03 8.10
N SER A 471 -11.19 5.72 7.99
CA SER A 471 -11.85 5.06 6.86
C SER A 471 -13.34 5.42 6.80
N GLY A 472 -13.87 5.62 5.59
CA GLY A 472 -15.29 5.82 5.34
C GLY A 472 -16.20 4.67 5.80
N ILE A 473 -15.65 3.48 6.01
CA ILE A 473 -16.36 2.33 6.62
C ILE A 473 -16.99 2.73 7.96
N PHE A 474 -16.29 3.53 8.74
CA PHE A 474 -16.70 4.00 10.08
C PHE A 474 -17.45 5.35 10.04
N GLY A 475 -17.91 5.77 8.88
CA GLY A 475 -18.70 6.99 8.70
C GLY A 475 -17.93 8.29 8.87
N SER A 476 -18.67 9.40 8.81
CA SER A 476 -18.11 10.77 8.92
C SER A 476 -17.71 11.14 10.35
N GLY A 477 -18.07 10.36 11.36
CA GLY A 477 -17.92 10.78 12.74
C GLY A 477 -18.92 11.86 13.17
N ILE A 478 -18.71 12.46 14.34
CA ILE A 478 -19.55 13.55 14.86
C ILE A 478 -19.49 14.75 13.91
N LEU A 479 -20.64 15.39 13.72
CA LEU A 479 -20.76 16.69 13.08
C LEU A 479 -21.12 17.75 14.11
N PRO A 480 -20.80 19.05 13.88
CA PRO A 480 -21.00 20.11 14.85
C PRO A 480 -22.44 20.29 15.30
N GLY A 481 -22.60 20.53 16.60
CA GLY A 481 -23.85 20.90 17.22
C GLY A 481 -24.81 19.73 17.52
N ALA A 482 -25.83 20.01 18.31
CA ALA A 482 -26.83 19.01 18.71
C ALA A 482 -27.57 18.39 17.53
N ALA A 483 -27.80 19.15 16.46
CA ALA A 483 -28.43 18.67 15.23
C ALA A 483 -27.53 17.65 14.49
N GLY A 484 -26.21 17.87 14.45
CA GLY A 484 -25.26 16.93 13.84
C GLY A 484 -25.19 15.60 14.56
N LEU A 485 -25.16 15.64 15.90
CA LEU A 485 -25.18 14.42 16.72
C LEU A 485 -26.52 13.68 16.61
N ALA A 486 -27.65 14.42 16.57
CA ALA A 486 -28.97 13.82 16.38
C ALA A 486 -29.12 13.22 14.98
N ALA A 487 -28.57 13.87 13.95
CA ALA A 487 -28.56 13.35 12.59
C ALA A 487 -27.71 12.08 12.49
N CYS A 488 -26.55 12.03 13.12
CA CYS A 488 -25.73 10.81 13.17
C CYS A 488 -26.45 9.66 13.88
N ARG A 489 -27.00 9.92 15.05
CA ARG A 489 -27.71 8.91 15.85
C ARG A 489 -29.08 8.49 15.31
N GLY A 490 -29.71 9.37 14.53
CA GLY A 490 -31.04 9.18 13.97
C GLY A 490 -31.07 8.90 12.47
N SER A 491 -29.91 8.75 11.82
CA SER A 491 -29.83 8.46 10.40
C SER A 491 -30.18 7.00 10.13
N VAL A 492 -31.46 6.70 10.29
CA VAL A 492 -32.08 5.51 9.75
C VAL A 492 -32.41 5.81 8.30
N SER A 493 -31.57 5.38 7.39
CA SER A 493 -31.91 5.43 5.98
C SER A 493 -32.95 4.38 5.67
N GLN A 494 -34.04 4.78 5.04
CA GLN A 494 -34.98 3.80 4.50
C GLN A 494 -34.26 2.96 3.45
N VAL A 495 -34.38 1.63 3.55
CA VAL A 495 -33.78 0.74 2.57
C VAL A 495 -34.47 0.96 1.21
N PRO A 496 -33.76 1.40 0.18
CA PRO A 496 -34.33 1.59 -1.15
C PRO A 496 -34.97 0.29 -1.66
N GLY A 497 -36.16 0.36 -2.22
CA GLY A 497 -36.88 -0.80 -2.75
C GLY A 497 -37.58 -1.67 -1.71
N GLN A 498 -37.48 -1.35 -0.42
CA GLN A 498 -38.24 -2.02 0.64
C GLN A 498 -39.48 -1.21 1.04
N PRO A 499 -40.50 -1.84 1.66
CA PRO A 499 -41.66 -1.14 2.18
C PRO A 499 -41.30 0.01 3.12
N ALA A 500 -42.12 1.05 3.16
CA ALA A 500 -41.92 2.17 4.06
C ALA A 500 -41.79 1.69 5.52
N GLY A 501 -40.74 2.15 6.21
CA GLY A 501 -40.44 1.75 7.59
C GLY A 501 -39.42 0.64 7.74
N VAL A 502 -38.98 0.01 6.66
CA VAL A 502 -37.78 -0.85 6.69
C VAL A 502 -36.56 0.05 6.64
N THR A 503 -35.89 0.17 7.76
CA THR A 503 -34.74 1.07 7.95
C THR A 503 -33.47 0.26 8.17
N THR A 504 -32.35 0.79 7.72
CA THR A 504 -31.05 0.23 8.03
C THR A 504 -30.69 0.55 9.48
N PRO A 505 -30.25 -0.41 10.27
CA PRO A 505 -29.51 -0.07 11.47
C PRO A 505 -28.19 0.58 11.03
N THR A 506 -27.99 1.83 11.39
CA THR A 506 -26.66 2.42 11.44
C THR A 506 -25.96 1.89 12.69
N ASN A 507 -24.64 1.86 12.71
CA ASN A 507 -23.87 1.56 13.91
C ASN A 507 -23.48 2.88 14.61
N PRO A 508 -24.37 3.50 15.45
CA PRO A 508 -24.11 4.81 16.03
C PRO A 508 -22.92 4.81 16.99
N GLN A 509 -22.58 3.66 17.56
CA GLN A 509 -21.41 3.55 18.43
C GLN A 509 -20.11 3.68 17.63
N GLN A 510 -20.09 3.09 16.44
CA GLN A 510 -18.97 3.14 15.53
C GLN A 510 -18.88 4.50 14.81
N GLU A 511 -20.00 5.06 14.38
CA GLU A 511 -20.05 6.24 13.52
C GLU A 511 -20.04 7.56 14.28
N CYS A 512 -20.81 7.65 15.37
CA CYS A 512 -21.11 8.91 16.06
C CYS A 512 -20.12 9.24 17.16
N ASN A 513 -18.85 9.31 16.82
CA ASN A 513 -17.76 9.71 17.72
C ASN A 513 -16.73 10.57 16.95
N ASP A 514 -15.83 11.18 17.68
CA ASP A 514 -14.73 12.03 17.19
C ASP A 514 -13.38 11.29 17.09
N LYS A 515 -13.39 9.96 17.14
CA LYS A 515 -12.20 9.11 17.18
C LYS A 515 -11.82 8.56 15.80
N GLY A 516 -10.61 8.01 15.70
CA GLY A 516 -10.10 7.38 14.48
C GLY A 516 -9.59 8.36 13.43
N PHE A 517 -9.64 9.66 13.69
CA PHE A 517 -8.96 10.68 12.90
C PHE A 517 -7.50 10.80 13.31
N TYR A 518 -6.68 11.45 12.48
CA TYR A 518 -5.27 11.64 12.82
C TYR A 518 -5.09 12.46 14.09
N ASP A 519 -4.21 11.98 14.95
CA ASP A 519 -3.75 12.60 16.17
C ASP A 519 -2.44 13.35 15.94
N THR A 520 -2.14 14.31 16.80
CA THR A 520 -0.88 15.04 16.77
C THR A 520 0.31 14.10 16.90
N ASP A 521 0.18 13.10 17.75
CA ASP A 521 1.23 12.13 18.06
C ASP A 521 0.71 10.71 17.88
N SER A 522 1.48 9.87 17.18
CA SER A 522 1.17 8.46 17.02
C SER A 522 2.45 7.62 17.02
N TRP A 523 2.37 6.38 17.55
CA TRP A 523 3.53 5.50 17.59
C TRP A 523 3.16 4.02 17.65
N GLY A 524 4.10 3.22 17.22
CA GLY A 524 3.96 1.77 17.23
C GLY A 524 5.31 1.07 17.08
N TYR A 525 5.28 -0.25 17.14
CA TYR A 525 6.49 -1.07 16.96
C TYR A 525 6.22 -2.32 16.15
N ARG A 526 7.30 -2.84 15.57
CA ARG A 526 7.35 -4.06 14.77
C ARG A 526 8.46 -4.95 15.33
N ALA A 527 8.26 -6.26 15.30
CA ALA A 527 9.28 -7.21 15.71
C ALA A 527 9.25 -8.45 14.79
N ARG A 528 10.42 -9.02 14.54
CA ARG A 528 10.56 -10.28 13.83
C ARG A 528 11.55 -11.17 14.55
N ALA A 529 11.21 -12.46 14.68
CA ALA A 529 12.07 -13.51 15.17
C ALA A 529 12.19 -14.61 14.11
N ARG A 530 13.40 -15.11 13.88
CA ARG A 530 13.67 -16.23 12.97
C ARG A 530 14.69 -17.17 13.62
N LEU A 531 14.39 -18.46 13.61
CA LEU A 531 15.30 -19.52 14.05
C LEU A 531 15.81 -20.28 12.82
N ASP A 532 17.12 -20.51 12.73
CA ASP A 532 17.73 -21.23 11.62
C ASP A 532 18.16 -22.62 12.07
N TYR A 533 17.56 -23.66 11.50
CA TYR A 533 17.89 -25.08 11.72
C TYR A 533 18.47 -25.66 10.45
N PRO A 534 19.81 -25.77 10.33
CA PRO A 534 20.44 -26.36 9.16
C PRO A 534 20.32 -27.89 9.18
N ASN A 535 20.10 -28.48 8.01
CA ASN A 535 20.14 -29.93 7.77
C ASN A 535 19.27 -30.74 8.77
N VAL A 536 18.01 -30.37 8.94
CA VAL A 536 17.09 -31.03 9.87
C VAL A 536 16.83 -32.49 9.45
N PHE A 537 16.60 -32.70 8.15
CA PHE A 537 16.51 -34.03 7.53
C PHE A 537 16.83 -33.91 6.02
N ALA A 538 17.51 -34.92 5.48
CA ALA A 538 17.82 -35.05 4.05
C ALA A 538 18.44 -33.80 3.39
N GLY A 539 19.17 -32.96 4.14
CA GLY A 539 19.77 -31.72 3.63
C GLY A 539 18.84 -30.50 3.60
N ILE A 540 17.63 -30.62 4.14
CA ILE A 540 16.68 -29.52 4.20
C ILE A 540 17.00 -28.64 5.42
N ASN A 541 17.13 -27.35 5.17
CA ASN A 541 17.19 -26.31 6.19
C ASN A 541 15.77 -25.82 6.50
N LEU A 542 15.45 -25.64 7.77
CA LEU A 542 14.16 -25.09 8.20
C LEU A 542 14.35 -23.78 8.97
N ALA A 543 13.48 -22.83 8.72
CA ALA A 543 13.50 -21.55 9.41
C ALA A 543 12.09 -21.12 9.84
N PRO A 544 11.62 -21.59 11.02
CA PRO A 544 10.42 -21.03 11.63
C PRO A 544 10.63 -19.55 11.96
N ASN A 545 9.61 -18.76 11.68
CA ASN A 545 9.65 -17.31 11.90
C ASN A 545 8.34 -16.78 12.47
N LEU A 546 8.45 -15.67 13.17
CA LEU A 546 7.35 -14.95 13.78
C LEU A 546 7.53 -13.46 13.46
N ALA A 547 6.49 -12.82 12.96
CA ALA A 547 6.42 -11.37 12.84
C ALA A 547 5.26 -10.82 13.68
N TRP A 548 5.50 -9.69 14.31
CA TRP A 548 4.55 -9.00 15.15
C TRP A 548 4.50 -7.51 14.82
N SER A 549 3.32 -6.94 14.81
CA SER A 549 3.12 -5.51 14.67
C SER A 549 2.09 -5.02 15.69
N HIS A 550 2.32 -3.82 16.24
CA HIS A 550 1.40 -3.16 17.15
C HIS A 550 1.50 -1.64 16.99
N ASP A 551 0.38 -1.03 16.61
CA ASP A 551 0.19 0.40 16.63
C ASP A 551 -0.37 0.76 18.01
N VAL A 552 0.44 1.36 18.85
CA VAL A 552 0.16 1.40 20.30
C VAL A 552 -0.80 2.51 20.68
N ASN A 553 -0.57 3.71 20.14
CA ASN A 553 -1.38 4.88 20.48
C ASN A 553 -1.37 5.90 19.35
N GLY A 554 -2.50 6.54 19.15
CA GLY A 554 -2.74 7.58 18.18
C GLY A 554 -2.86 7.06 16.73
N ASN A 555 -3.52 7.86 15.90
CA ASN A 555 -3.72 7.61 14.48
C ASN A 555 -2.86 8.57 13.66
N GLY A 556 -2.29 8.09 12.58
CA GLY A 556 -1.42 8.90 11.74
C GLY A 556 -1.09 8.23 10.41
N PRO A 557 -0.13 8.77 9.64
CA PRO A 557 0.21 8.20 8.33
C PRO A 557 0.71 6.75 8.37
N ASN A 558 1.29 6.32 9.50
CA ASN A 558 1.91 5.00 9.66
C ASN A 558 1.24 4.12 10.71
N PHE A 559 0.37 4.67 11.55
CA PHE A 559 -0.18 3.99 12.72
C PHE A 559 -1.68 4.20 12.82
N GLU A 560 -2.36 3.16 13.30
CA GLU A 560 -3.80 3.15 13.59
C GLU A 560 -4.00 2.53 14.97
N GLU A 561 -4.45 3.35 15.94
CA GLU A 561 -4.47 3.02 17.35
C GLU A 561 -5.05 1.64 17.68
N GLY A 562 -4.26 0.82 18.35
CA GLY A 562 -4.64 -0.51 18.83
C GLY A 562 -4.57 -1.60 17.78
N LEU A 563 -4.25 -1.30 16.50
CA LEU A 563 -4.10 -2.29 15.44
C LEU A 563 -2.93 -3.23 15.74
N LYS A 564 -3.17 -4.52 15.57
CA LYS A 564 -2.17 -5.58 15.74
C LYS A 564 -2.20 -6.55 14.58
N ALA A 565 -1.04 -7.10 14.26
CA ALA A 565 -0.94 -8.24 13.36
C ALA A 565 0.12 -9.21 13.87
N VAL A 566 -0.13 -10.49 13.69
CA VAL A 566 0.82 -11.57 13.92
C VAL A 566 0.93 -12.44 12.68
N SER A 567 2.16 -12.77 12.28
CA SER A 567 2.39 -13.76 11.23
C SER A 567 3.31 -14.83 11.75
N VAL A 568 2.90 -16.09 11.60
CA VAL A 568 3.71 -17.27 11.92
C VAL A 568 4.04 -17.98 10.63
N GLY A 569 5.32 -18.24 10.39
CA GLY A 569 5.80 -18.84 9.15
C GLY A 569 6.80 -19.96 9.38
N LEU A 570 6.90 -20.81 8.37
CA LEU A 570 7.94 -21.83 8.24
C LEU A 570 8.50 -21.76 6.83
N ASP A 571 9.77 -21.41 6.73
CA ASP A 571 10.52 -21.45 5.49
C ASP A 571 11.37 -22.72 5.45
N ALA A 572 11.45 -23.35 4.29
CA ALA A 572 12.32 -24.48 4.02
C ALA A 572 13.19 -24.19 2.80
N ASP A 573 14.44 -24.58 2.88
CA ASP A 573 15.42 -24.49 1.80
C ASP A 573 16.09 -25.83 1.59
N TYR A 574 16.22 -26.25 0.35
CA TYR A 574 16.97 -27.44 -0.03
C TYR A 574 18.01 -27.09 -1.10
N ALA A 575 19.27 -27.31 -0.75
CA ALA A 575 20.43 -27.11 -1.64
C ALA A 575 20.54 -25.67 -2.20
N SER A 576 20.01 -24.67 -1.49
CA SER A 576 19.91 -23.25 -1.96
C SER A 576 19.21 -23.09 -3.31
N THR A 577 18.54 -24.14 -3.76
CA THR A 577 17.83 -24.23 -5.05
C THR A 577 16.33 -24.20 -4.87
N TYR A 578 15.82 -25.09 -4.04
CA TYR A 578 14.38 -25.27 -3.85
C TYR A 578 13.97 -24.64 -2.55
N THR A 579 12.94 -23.81 -2.61
CA THR A 579 12.37 -23.15 -1.45
C THR A 579 10.90 -23.52 -1.27
N ALA A 580 10.45 -23.56 -0.04
CA ALA A 580 9.04 -23.64 0.29
C ALA A 580 8.75 -22.70 1.47
N SER A 581 7.62 -22.03 1.46
CA SER A 581 7.18 -21.17 2.55
C SER A 581 5.70 -21.40 2.84
N LEU A 582 5.39 -21.55 4.12
CA LEU A 582 4.02 -21.59 4.63
C LEU A 582 3.88 -20.53 5.70
N SER A 583 2.86 -19.67 5.61
CA SER A 583 2.61 -18.64 6.61
C SER A 583 1.12 -18.50 6.90
N TYR A 584 0.83 -18.08 8.12
CA TYR A 584 -0.49 -17.64 8.56
C TYR A 584 -0.37 -16.23 9.13
N THR A 585 -1.24 -15.33 8.69
CA THR A 585 -1.30 -13.96 9.16
C THR A 585 -2.69 -13.64 9.70
N ASP A 586 -2.74 -13.09 10.92
CA ASP A 586 -3.95 -12.68 11.65
C ASP A 586 -3.88 -11.18 11.94
N PHE A 587 -4.95 -10.44 11.62
CA PHE A 587 -5.11 -9.02 11.87
C PHE A 587 -6.18 -8.80 12.92
N PHE A 588 -5.85 -8.15 14.03
CA PHE A 588 -6.78 -7.97 15.14
C PHE A 588 -6.50 -6.69 15.94
N GLY A 589 -7.42 -6.38 16.86
CA GLY A 589 -7.33 -5.15 17.66
C GLY A 589 -7.57 -3.90 16.83
N GLY A 590 -7.51 -2.74 17.49
CA GLY A 590 -7.85 -1.46 16.87
C GLY A 590 -9.36 -1.31 16.63
N HIS A 591 -9.89 -0.15 17.01
CA HIS A 591 -11.32 0.11 16.86
C HIS A 591 -11.70 0.50 15.44
N PHE A 592 -10.73 1.06 14.71
CA PHE A 592 -10.87 1.51 13.33
C PHE A 592 -10.11 0.62 12.34
N ASN A 593 -9.67 -0.55 12.77
CA ASN A 593 -8.94 -1.52 11.96
C ASN A 593 -9.81 -2.07 10.83
N THR A 594 -9.46 -1.76 9.59
CA THR A 594 -10.16 -2.24 8.40
C THR A 594 -9.70 -3.62 7.92
N ASN A 595 -8.67 -4.20 8.54
CA ASN A 595 -8.10 -5.49 8.16
C ASN A 595 -8.58 -6.68 9.02
N GLY A 596 -9.49 -6.47 9.97
CA GLY A 596 -9.91 -7.48 10.93
C GLY A 596 -10.54 -8.75 10.34
N ASP A 597 -10.96 -8.74 9.08
CA ASP A 597 -11.47 -9.90 8.35
C ASP A 597 -10.52 -10.37 7.22
N ARG A 598 -9.27 -9.92 7.21
CA ARG A 598 -8.27 -10.19 6.16
C ARG A 598 -7.23 -11.25 6.54
N ASP A 599 -7.54 -12.12 7.50
CA ASP A 599 -6.65 -13.22 7.87
C ASP A 599 -6.50 -14.20 6.73
N PHE A 600 -5.28 -14.66 6.52
CA PHE A 600 -4.98 -15.57 5.42
C PHE A 600 -3.86 -16.56 5.74
N VAL A 601 -3.88 -17.66 4.99
CA VAL A 601 -2.76 -18.62 4.88
C VAL A 601 -2.17 -18.47 3.48
N ALA A 602 -0.86 -18.47 3.40
CA ALA A 602 -0.14 -18.50 2.12
C ALA A 602 0.85 -19.67 2.08
N LEU A 603 0.90 -20.34 0.93
CA LEU A 603 1.84 -21.42 0.64
C LEU A 603 2.52 -21.13 -0.69
N SER A 604 3.84 -21.24 -0.74
CA SER A 604 4.59 -21.09 -1.97
C SER A 604 5.74 -22.11 -2.08
N PHE A 605 6.11 -22.42 -3.32
CA PHE A 605 7.27 -23.22 -3.67
C PHE A 605 8.06 -22.47 -4.74
N GLY A 606 9.38 -22.48 -4.63
CA GLY A 606 10.28 -21.80 -5.53
C GLY A 606 11.46 -22.68 -5.98
N ALA A 607 12.04 -22.30 -7.10
CA ALA A 607 13.30 -22.84 -7.60
C ALA A 607 14.18 -21.70 -8.13
N ASN A 608 15.42 -21.65 -7.66
CA ASN A 608 16.43 -20.65 -8.04
C ASN A 608 17.56 -21.34 -8.82
N PHE A 609 17.98 -20.76 -9.93
CA PHE A 609 19.06 -21.31 -10.79
C PHE A 609 19.69 -20.26 -11.68
#